data_1a421dc4c50ea1f46bf7c49891b9ffba
#
_entry.id   1a421dc4c50ea1f46bf7c49891b9ffba
#
_cell.length_a   1.000
_cell.length_b   1.000
_cell.length_c   1.000
_cell.angle_alpha   90.00
_cell.angle_beta   90.00
_cell.angle_gamma   90.00
#
_symmetry.space_group_name_H-M   'P 1'
#
loop_
_entity.id
_entity.type
_entity.pdbx_description
1 polymer ?
#
loop_
_entity_poly.entity_id
_entity_poly.type
_entity_poly.pdbx_seq_one_letter_code
_entity_poly.pdbx_strand_id
1 'polypeptide(L)'
;MPEKERLFLKIDEAVEAIRGDFAQYASQFNLLSVIWPMVFGDGTYIMRDAGNPTIWAKIPGTTKLVPSSEDDLKKRIVEQLMRLPPDPQHLAGICSRVFGAHVTAGSGPEPDFLPGIWVDTDMADFVCAQCGRCCRTLNYHDGCRVRDYQRWLDLGRTDILDWVGTIRQQGKVIACRIWVMPGTNDFAETCPWLALSPDQNRCVCTIHDLRPTICRQYPGSRKHARMTGCGGV
;
A
#
# COMPACT_ATOMS: atom_id res chain seq x y z
N MET A 1 -5.44 -8.59 -19.12
CA MET A 1 -4.99 -8.47 -17.71
C MET A 1 -6.14 -7.93 -16.87
N PRO A 2 -7.17 -8.75 -16.60
CA PRO A 2 -8.38 -8.27 -15.90
C PRO A 2 -8.17 -8.02 -14.39
N GLU A 3 -7.11 -8.52 -13.79
CA GLU A 3 -6.85 -8.41 -12.34
C GLU A 3 -6.53 -7.00 -11.82
N LYS A 4 -6.43 -6.00 -12.71
CA LYS A 4 -6.14 -4.61 -12.30
C LYS A 4 -7.39 -3.73 -12.17
N GLU A 5 -8.56 -4.20 -12.54
CA GLU A 5 -9.77 -3.38 -12.56
C GLU A 5 -10.50 -3.35 -11.23
N ARG A 6 -10.65 -4.50 -10.58
CA ARG A 6 -11.34 -4.61 -9.28
C ARG A 6 -10.63 -5.60 -8.36
N LEU A 7 -10.56 -5.24 -7.09
CA LEU A 7 -10.02 -6.07 -6.02
C LEU A 7 -11.10 -6.34 -4.98
N PHE A 8 -11.35 -7.61 -4.69
CA PHE A 8 -12.18 -7.99 -3.54
C PHE A 8 -11.34 -8.03 -2.28
N LEU A 9 -11.83 -7.42 -1.21
CA LEU A 9 -11.27 -7.47 0.13
C LEU A 9 -12.35 -7.94 1.10
N LYS A 10 -12.03 -8.95 1.91
CA LYS A 10 -12.81 -9.29 3.10
C LYS A 10 -12.76 -8.13 4.09
N ILE A 11 -13.63 -8.14 5.09
CA ILE A 11 -13.72 -7.03 6.06
C ILE A 11 -12.39 -6.81 6.79
N ASP A 12 -11.76 -7.89 7.26
CA ASP A 12 -10.46 -7.85 7.92
C ASP A 12 -9.33 -7.39 7.00
N GLU A 13 -9.31 -7.88 5.76
CA GLU A 13 -8.36 -7.46 4.74
C GLU A 13 -8.50 -5.97 4.38
N ALA A 14 -9.73 -5.45 4.35
CA ALA A 14 -10.01 -4.04 4.11
C ALA A 14 -9.48 -3.15 5.26
N VAL A 15 -9.65 -3.58 6.51
CA VAL A 15 -9.09 -2.86 7.67
C VAL A 15 -7.56 -2.88 7.67
N GLU A 16 -6.95 -4.01 7.31
CA GLU A 16 -5.49 -4.09 7.13
C GLU A 16 -5.00 -3.20 5.97
N ALA A 17 -5.77 -3.11 4.88
CA ALA A 17 -5.44 -2.20 3.78
C ALA A 17 -5.52 -0.72 4.20
N ILE A 18 -6.48 -0.33 5.06
CA ILE A 18 -6.53 1.00 5.68
C ILE A 18 -5.28 1.24 6.53
N ARG A 19 -4.86 0.28 7.36
CA ARG A 19 -3.63 0.37 8.14
C ARG A 19 -2.41 0.60 7.24
N GLY A 20 -2.31 -0.16 6.16
CA GLY A 20 -1.24 -0.03 5.18
C GLY A 20 -1.20 1.36 4.52
N ASP A 21 -2.36 1.90 4.13
CA ASP A 21 -2.48 3.25 3.57
C ASP A 21 -1.99 4.31 4.58
N PHE A 22 -2.42 4.21 5.83
CA PHE A 22 -1.99 5.14 6.88
C PHE A 22 -0.49 5.10 7.18
N ALA A 23 0.13 3.94 7.07
CA ALA A 23 1.57 3.79 7.26
C ALA A 23 2.38 4.30 6.06
N GLN A 24 1.81 4.17 4.86
CA GLN A 24 2.51 4.48 3.62
C GLN A 24 2.60 5.98 3.32
N TYR A 25 1.59 6.76 3.72
CA TYR A 25 1.53 8.17 3.38
C TYR A 25 1.71 9.05 4.61
N ALA A 26 2.48 10.13 4.43
CA ALA A 26 2.72 11.16 5.45
C ALA A 26 1.41 11.89 5.82
N SER A 27 1.48 13.10 6.32
CA SER A 27 0.34 13.86 6.82
C SER A 27 -0.97 13.70 6.01
N GLN A 28 -2.02 13.20 6.68
CA GLN A 28 -3.33 12.91 6.11
C GLN A 28 -4.48 13.58 6.91
N PHE A 29 -4.20 14.69 7.57
CA PHE A 29 -5.17 15.36 8.45
C PHE A 29 -6.56 15.55 7.80
N ASN A 30 -6.61 16.02 6.55
CA ASN A 30 -7.88 16.22 5.86
C ASN A 30 -8.66 14.91 5.65
N LEU A 31 -7.98 13.81 5.34
CA LEU A 31 -8.60 12.49 5.25
C LEU A 31 -9.12 12.05 6.62
N LEU A 32 -8.28 12.16 7.66
CA LEU A 32 -8.66 11.79 9.02
C LEU A 32 -9.87 12.60 9.52
N SER A 33 -9.98 13.88 9.18
CA SER A 33 -11.12 14.72 9.57
C SER A 33 -12.43 14.26 8.92
N VAL A 34 -12.37 13.72 7.72
CA VAL A 34 -13.55 13.21 7.02
C VAL A 34 -13.99 11.84 7.56
N ILE A 35 -13.04 10.93 7.80
CA ILE A 35 -13.38 9.56 8.22
C ILE A 35 -13.60 9.43 9.73
N TRP A 36 -13.13 10.38 10.55
CA TRP A 36 -13.29 10.32 12.00
C TRP A 36 -14.75 10.17 12.43
N PRO A 37 -15.68 11.05 12.00
CA PRO A 37 -17.11 10.87 12.34
C PRO A 37 -17.72 9.60 11.74
N MET A 38 -17.23 9.13 10.61
CA MET A 38 -17.70 7.86 10.04
C MET A 38 -17.35 6.67 10.93
N VAL A 39 -16.21 6.69 11.60
CA VAL A 39 -15.74 5.59 12.47
C VAL A 39 -16.29 5.69 13.89
N PHE A 40 -16.39 6.90 14.43
CA PHE A 40 -16.73 7.13 15.83
C PHE A 40 -18.14 7.65 16.06
N GLY A 41 -18.89 7.92 14.98
CA GLY A 41 -20.28 8.38 15.02
C GLY A 41 -20.43 9.88 15.03
N ASP A 42 -21.68 10.31 14.86
CA ASP A 42 -22.06 11.70 14.80
C ASP A 42 -21.68 12.47 16.06
N GLY A 43 -21.33 13.75 15.89
CA GLY A 43 -20.89 14.63 16.98
C GLY A 43 -19.42 14.45 17.37
N THR A 44 -18.68 13.52 16.72
CA THR A 44 -17.23 13.42 16.83
C THR A 44 -16.55 14.19 15.72
N TYR A 45 -15.40 14.76 15.99
CA TYR A 45 -14.61 15.50 14.99
C TYR A 45 -13.16 15.64 15.45
N ILE A 46 -12.29 16.01 14.53
CA ILE A 46 -10.95 16.47 14.83
C ILE A 46 -10.74 17.88 14.28
N MET A 47 -9.93 18.65 14.96
CA MET A 47 -9.61 20.02 14.56
C MET A 47 -8.13 20.31 14.81
N ARG A 48 -7.58 21.24 14.06
CA ARG A 48 -6.23 21.75 14.23
C ARG A 48 -6.24 23.25 14.07
N ASP A 49 -5.62 23.96 15.01
CA ASP A 49 -5.48 25.41 14.94
C ASP A 49 -4.44 25.78 13.88
N ALA A 50 -4.66 26.88 13.18
CA ALA A 50 -3.70 27.41 12.22
C ALA A 50 -2.37 27.71 12.93
N GLY A 51 -1.28 27.13 12.43
CA GLY A 51 0.07 27.33 12.99
C GLY A 51 0.42 26.47 14.22
N ASN A 52 -0.50 25.62 14.71
CA ASN A 52 -0.23 24.68 15.79
C ASN A 52 -0.22 23.24 15.27
N PRO A 53 0.84 22.45 15.52
CA PRO A 53 0.89 21.05 15.11
C PRO A 53 -0.06 20.13 15.89
N THR A 54 -0.57 20.60 17.05
CA THR A 54 -1.46 19.81 17.90
C THR A 54 -2.83 19.65 17.25
N ILE A 55 -3.28 18.41 17.21
CA ILE A 55 -4.63 18.06 16.76
C ILE A 55 -5.49 17.81 18.01
N TRP A 56 -6.69 18.33 17.99
CA TRP A 56 -7.68 18.13 19.04
C TRP A 56 -8.77 17.18 18.54
N ALA A 57 -9.03 16.11 19.28
CA ALA A 57 -10.04 15.10 18.91
C ALA A 57 -11.21 15.11 19.89
N LYS A 58 -12.42 15.20 19.36
CA LYS A 58 -13.66 14.92 20.08
C LYS A 58 -13.90 13.41 19.98
N ILE A 59 -13.79 12.74 21.14
CA ILE A 59 -13.95 11.30 21.27
C ILE A 59 -15.38 10.98 21.78
N PRO A 60 -16.01 9.88 21.37
CA PRO A 60 -17.32 9.48 21.88
C PRO A 60 -17.37 9.45 23.40
N GLY A 61 -18.46 9.91 23.98
CA GLY A 61 -18.68 9.89 25.43
C GLY A 61 -17.88 10.92 26.24
N THR A 62 -17.06 11.77 25.58
CA THR A 62 -16.32 12.84 26.26
C THR A 62 -16.91 14.21 25.98
N THR A 63 -16.84 15.09 26.98
CA THR A 63 -17.21 16.51 26.82
C THR A 63 -16.01 17.37 26.40
N LYS A 64 -14.80 16.91 26.68
CA LYS A 64 -13.54 17.65 26.42
C LYS A 64 -12.85 17.13 25.15
N LEU A 65 -12.16 18.04 24.47
CA LEU A 65 -11.25 17.69 23.39
C LEU A 65 -9.98 17.07 23.96
N VAL A 66 -9.45 16.08 23.29
CA VAL A 66 -8.22 15.36 23.68
C VAL A 66 -7.12 15.71 22.70
N PRO A 67 -5.95 16.20 23.16
CA PRO A 67 -4.82 16.42 22.28
C PRO A 67 -4.32 15.08 21.74
N SER A 68 -4.00 15.04 20.44
CA SER A 68 -3.62 13.83 19.73
C SER A 68 -2.62 14.14 18.62
N SER A 69 -1.82 13.18 18.25
CA SER A 69 -1.03 13.21 17.02
C SER A 69 -1.80 12.56 15.85
N GLU A 70 -1.36 12.78 14.61
CA GLU A 70 -1.93 12.06 13.47
C GLU A 70 -1.78 10.54 13.62
N ASP A 71 -0.66 10.07 14.16
CA ASP A 71 -0.41 8.63 14.36
C ASP A 71 -1.32 8.03 15.43
N ASP A 72 -1.61 8.78 16.52
CA ASP A 72 -2.60 8.36 17.52
C ASP A 72 -4.01 8.24 16.90
N LEU A 73 -4.38 9.20 16.05
CA LEU A 73 -5.68 9.16 15.36
C LEU A 73 -5.78 7.97 14.40
N LYS A 74 -4.76 7.75 13.56
CA LYS A 74 -4.67 6.60 12.66
C LYS A 74 -4.79 5.28 13.43
N LYS A 75 -4.04 5.14 14.52
CA LYS A 75 -4.08 3.96 15.39
C LYS A 75 -5.48 3.74 15.98
N ARG A 76 -6.11 4.77 16.54
CA ARG A 76 -7.47 4.70 17.11
C ARG A 76 -8.51 4.29 16.08
N ILE A 77 -8.43 4.81 14.84
CA ILE A 77 -9.33 4.42 13.75
C ILE A 77 -9.20 2.92 13.47
N VAL A 78 -7.97 2.43 13.27
CA VAL A 78 -7.72 1.02 12.97
C VAL A 78 -8.18 0.12 14.13
N GLU A 79 -7.85 0.46 15.37
CA GLU A 79 -8.28 -0.29 16.56
C GLU A 79 -9.81 -0.34 16.69
N GLN A 80 -10.50 0.76 16.40
CA GLN A 80 -11.97 0.78 16.44
C GLN A 80 -12.57 -0.12 15.37
N LEU A 81 -12.08 -0.02 14.13
CA LEU A 81 -12.54 -0.85 13.01
C LEU A 81 -12.28 -2.35 13.25
N MET A 82 -11.16 -2.69 13.89
CA MET A 82 -10.86 -4.07 14.27
C MET A 82 -11.75 -4.59 15.38
N ARG A 83 -11.97 -3.75 16.40
CA ARG A 83 -12.78 -4.13 17.58
C ARG A 83 -14.26 -4.26 17.25
N LEU A 84 -14.77 -3.39 16.41
CA LEU A 84 -16.16 -3.33 15.99
C LEU A 84 -16.22 -3.12 14.48
N PRO A 85 -16.01 -4.19 13.69
CA PRO A 85 -16.07 -4.08 12.23
C PRO A 85 -17.43 -3.56 11.78
N PRO A 86 -17.47 -2.51 10.95
CA PRO A 86 -18.71 -2.01 10.39
C PRO A 86 -19.30 -3.00 9.39
N ASP A 87 -20.57 -2.86 9.07
CA ASP A 87 -21.17 -3.58 7.95
C ASP A 87 -20.44 -3.22 6.63
N PRO A 88 -20.52 -4.09 5.60
CA PRO A 88 -19.79 -3.89 4.35
C PRO A 88 -20.12 -2.57 3.64
N GLN A 89 -21.36 -2.07 3.73
CA GLN A 89 -21.75 -0.83 3.09
C GLN A 89 -21.09 0.39 3.74
N HIS A 90 -21.05 0.41 5.06
CA HIS A 90 -20.38 1.46 5.83
C HIS A 90 -18.86 1.41 5.60
N LEU A 91 -18.28 0.20 5.64
CA LEU A 91 -16.86 -0.02 5.36
C LEU A 91 -16.47 0.45 3.95
N ALA A 92 -17.31 0.19 2.95
CA ALA A 92 -17.10 0.66 1.58
C ALA A 92 -17.04 2.19 1.51
N GLY A 93 -17.87 2.89 2.28
CA GLY A 93 -17.84 4.34 2.38
C GLY A 93 -16.52 4.87 2.97
N ILE A 94 -16.03 4.26 4.04
CA ILE A 94 -14.74 4.59 4.67
C ILE A 94 -13.59 4.31 3.68
N CYS A 95 -13.56 3.12 3.10
CA CYS A 95 -12.52 2.69 2.16
C CYS A 95 -12.48 3.57 0.89
N SER A 96 -13.63 4.02 0.41
CA SER A 96 -13.69 4.94 -0.73
C SER A 96 -12.94 6.25 -0.44
N ARG A 97 -13.05 6.78 0.78
CA ARG A 97 -12.30 7.98 1.21
C ARG A 97 -10.82 7.69 1.38
N VAL A 98 -10.49 6.57 2.05
CA VAL A 98 -9.10 6.20 2.33
C VAL A 98 -8.34 5.90 1.04
N PHE A 99 -8.92 5.11 0.14
CA PHE A 99 -8.23 4.70 -1.09
C PHE A 99 -8.38 5.72 -2.24
N GLY A 100 -9.29 6.70 -2.11
CA GLY A 100 -9.60 7.64 -3.19
C GLY A 100 -10.08 6.92 -4.45
N ALA A 101 -10.89 5.88 -4.28
CA ALA A 101 -11.37 4.98 -5.32
C ALA A 101 -12.87 4.74 -5.15
N HIS A 102 -13.54 4.27 -6.22
CA HIS A 102 -14.90 3.79 -6.09
C HIS A 102 -14.88 2.42 -5.38
N VAL A 103 -15.66 2.30 -4.32
CA VAL A 103 -15.74 1.09 -3.51
C VAL A 103 -17.20 0.73 -3.27
N THR A 104 -17.54 -0.53 -3.48
CA THR A 104 -18.89 -1.04 -3.28
C THR A 104 -18.89 -2.26 -2.35
N ALA A 105 -19.92 -2.37 -1.52
CA ALA A 105 -20.14 -3.58 -0.74
C ALA A 105 -20.63 -4.73 -1.63
N GLY A 106 -20.26 -5.95 -1.28
CA GLY A 106 -20.70 -7.14 -2.01
C GLY A 106 -20.12 -8.41 -1.44
N SER A 107 -20.50 -9.52 -2.03
CA SER A 107 -19.91 -10.83 -1.73
C SER A 107 -18.68 -11.08 -2.58
N GLY A 108 -17.73 -11.81 -2.02
CA GLY A 108 -16.54 -12.27 -2.72
C GLY A 108 -16.85 -13.27 -3.84
N PRO A 109 -15.83 -13.64 -4.62
CA PRO A 109 -15.99 -14.64 -5.67
C PRO A 109 -16.27 -16.02 -5.07
N GLU A 110 -16.82 -16.90 -5.91
CA GLU A 110 -16.99 -18.31 -5.56
C GLU A 110 -15.66 -18.96 -5.12
N PRO A 111 -15.70 -20.00 -4.24
CA PRO A 111 -16.91 -20.62 -3.67
C PRO A 111 -17.39 -19.98 -2.36
N ASP A 112 -16.63 -19.08 -1.75
CA ASP A 112 -16.84 -18.69 -0.34
C ASP A 112 -17.94 -17.64 -0.13
N PHE A 113 -18.28 -16.83 -1.14
CA PHE A 113 -19.27 -15.74 -1.08
C PHE A 113 -19.23 -14.88 0.21
N LEU A 114 -18.06 -14.73 0.79
CA LEU A 114 -17.90 -13.97 2.04
C LEU A 114 -18.24 -12.50 1.84
N PRO A 115 -18.89 -11.86 2.82
CA PRO A 115 -19.16 -10.44 2.76
C PRO A 115 -17.86 -9.62 2.79
N GLY A 116 -17.83 -8.54 2.01
CA GLY A 116 -16.67 -7.67 1.91
C GLY A 116 -16.92 -6.48 1.01
N ILE A 117 -15.86 -5.96 0.43
CA ILE A 117 -15.90 -4.81 -0.47
C ILE A 117 -15.17 -5.09 -1.77
N TRP A 118 -15.66 -4.48 -2.84
CA TRP A 118 -14.99 -4.42 -4.13
C TRP A 118 -14.39 -3.02 -4.32
N VAL A 119 -13.09 -2.95 -4.57
CA VAL A 119 -12.34 -1.71 -4.80
C VAL A 119 -12.02 -1.59 -6.27
N ASP A 120 -12.47 -0.52 -6.92
CA ASP A 120 -12.05 -0.19 -8.29
C ASP A 120 -10.66 0.45 -8.22
N THR A 121 -9.69 -0.17 -8.87
CA THR A 121 -8.29 0.30 -8.81
C THR A 121 -8.02 1.44 -9.76
N ASP A 122 -8.92 1.67 -10.72
CA ASP A 122 -8.79 2.65 -11.81
C ASP A 122 -7.49 2.47 -12.63
N MET A 123 -7.06 1.22 -12.80
CA MET A 123 -5.79 0.87 -13.42
C MET A 123 -5.93 0.17 -14.78
N ALA A 124 -7.16 0.05 -15.31
CA ALA A 124 -7.42 -0.59 -16.61
C ALA A 124 -6.59 0.04 -17.74
N ASP A 125 -6.59 1.36 -17.80
CA ASP A 125 -5.90 2.14 -18.84
C ASP A 125 -4.47 2.55 -18.46
N PHE A 126 -3.95 2.01 -17.35
CA PHE A 126 -2.61 2.38 -16.91
C PHE A 126 -1.54 1.88 -17.87
N VAL A 127 -0.75 2.80 -18.38
CA VAL A 127 0.44 2.53 -19.19
C VAL A 127 1.67 3.12 -18.50
N CYS A 128 2.65 2.27 -18.21
CA CYS A 128 3.89 2.73 -17.61
C CYS A 128 4.63 3.68 -18.56
N ALA A 129 4.87 4.92 -18.12
CA ALA A 129 5.61 5.92 -18.90
C ALA A 129 7.13 5.62 -18.98
N GLN A 130 7.60 4.54 -18.40
CA GLN A 130 9.02 4.15 -18.37
C GLN A 130 9.97 5.26 -17.87
N CYS A 131 9.49 6.10 -16.95
CA CYS A 131 10.26 7.22 -16.40
C CYS A 131 11.32 6.79 -15.37
N GLY A 132 11.32 5.55 -14.92
CA GLY A 132 12.24 5.00 -13.92
C GLY A 132 12.08 5.56 -12.50
N ARG A 133 11.11 6.42 -12.25
CA ARG A 133 10.92 7.05 -10.93
C ARG A 133 10.78 6.01 -9.82
N CYS A 134 9.87 5.05 -9.99
CA CYS A 134 9.65 4.00 -8.99
C CYS A 134 10.92 3.18 -8.66
N CYS A 135 11.83 3.02 -9.63
CA CYS A 135 13.10 2.33 -9.44
C CYS A 135 14.18 3.18 -8.75
N ARG A 136 14.01 4.52 -8.70
CA ARG A 136 14.97 5.44 -8.09
C ARG A 136 14.53 5.95 -6.72
N THR A 137 13.22 6.07 -6.49
CA THR A 137 12.71 6.82 -5.33
C THR A 137 11.87 5.99 -4.37
N LEU A 138 11.41 4.80 -4.79
CA LEU A 138 10.57 3.98 -3.93
C LEU A 138 11.39 2.91 -3.23
N ASN A 139 11.25 2.88 -1.92
CA ASN A 139 11.92 1.90 -1.07
C ASN A 139 11.11 0.60 -1.04
N TYR A 140 11.44 -0.35 -1.92
CA TYR A 140 10.78 -1.66 -2.01
C TYR A 140 11.54 -2.79 -1.33
N HIS A 141 12.52 -2.49 -0.49
CA HIS A 141 13.43 -3.49 0.06
C HIS A 141 12.72 -4.67 0.74
N ASP A 142 11.68 -4.42 1.49
CA ASP A 142 10.88 -5.45 2.16
C ASP A 142 9.73 -6.01 1.29
N GLY A 143 9.64 -5.60 0.04
CA GLY A 143 8.60 -6.01 -0.91
C GLY A 143 8.85 -7.34 -1.64
N CYS A 144 9.91 -8.05 -1.31
CA CYS A 144 10.21 -9.38 -1.84
C CYS A 144 9.37 -10.43 -1.13
N ARG A 145 8.72 -11.29 -1.89
CA ARG A 145 8.04 -12.47 -1.35
C ARG A 145 8.89 -13.71 -1.54
N VAL A 146 8.76 -14.68 -0.63
CA VAL A 146 9.48 -15.96 -0.72
C VAL A 146 9.25 -16.66 -2.08
N ARG A 147 8.04 -16.52 -2.65
CA ARG A 147 7.73 -17.03 -4.00
C ARG A 147 8.54 -16.36 -5.12
N ASP A 148 8.91 -15.08 -4.97
CA ASP A 148 9.77 -14.41 -5.96
C ASP A 148 11.18 -14.98 -5.89
N TYR A 149 11.71 -15.15 -4.66
CA TYR A 149 13.00 -15.82 -4.43
C TYR A 149 13.03 -17.23 -5.01
N GLN A 150 12.00 -18.06 -4.73
CA GLN A 150 11.91 -19.42 -5.25
C GLN A 150 11.87 -19.43 -6.77
N ARG A 151 11.10 -18.54 -7.40
CA ARG A 151 11.03 -18.42 -8.86
C ARG A 151 12.41 -18.12 -9.47
N TRP A 152 13.19 -17.23 -8.88
CA TRP A 152 14.54 -16.94 -9.39
C TRP A 152 15.50 -18.12 -9.19
N LEU A 153 15.37 -18.84 -8.08
CA LEU A 153 16.13 -20.07 -7.80
C LEU A 153 15.83 -21.15 -8.83
N ASP A 154 14.55 -21.42 -9.10
CA ASP A 154 14.10 -22.42 -10.07
C ASP A 154 14.56 -22.10 -11.51
N LEU A 155 14.71 -20.81 -11.83
CA LEU A 155 15.18 -20.32 -13.12
C LEU A 155 16.71 -20.18 -13.21
N GLY A 156 17.45 -20.52 -12.13
CA GLY A 156 18.91 -20.41 -12.09
C GLY A 156 19.44 -18.98 -12.21
N ARG A 157 18.64 -17.95 -11.83
CA ARG A 157 19.00 -16.53 -11.94
C ARG A 157 19.88 -16.10 -10.75
N THR A 158 21.10 -16.63 -10.71
CA THR A 158 22.11 -16.29 -9.68
C THR A 158 22.43 -14.81 -9.67
N ASP A 159 22.47 -14.17 -10.83
CA ASP A 159 22.64 -12.73 -10.98
C ASP A 159 21.59 -11.92 -10.17
N ILE A 160 20.33 -12.36 -10.15
CA ILE A 160 19.29 -11.71 -9.34
C ILE A 160 19.44 -12.09 -7.86
N LEU A 161 19.71 -13.37 -7.59
CA LEU A 161 19.80 -13.87 -6.22
C LEU A 161 20.95 -13.23 -5.44
N ASP A 162 22.03 -12.81 -6.09
CA ASP A 162 23.16 -12.10 -5.46
C ASP A 162 22.73 -10.74 -4.86
N TRP A 163 21.62 -10.17 -5.32
CA TRP A 163 21.03 -8.92 -4.81
C TRP A 163 19.89 -9.15 -3.83
N VAL A 164 19.70 -10.39 -3.34
CA VAL A 164 18.60 -10.74 -2.44
C VAL A 164 19.13 -11.14 -1.06
N GLY A 165 18.84 -10.33 -0.07
CA GLY A 165 19.02 -10.71 1.34
C GLY A 165 17.97 -11.71 1.78
N THR A 166 18.35 -12.80 2.45
CA THR A 166 17.42 -13.82 2.93
C THR A 166 17.47 -13.96 4.44
N ILE A 167 16.29 -14.12 5.06
CA ILE A 167 16.14 -14.55 6.45
C ILE A 167 15.76 -16.02 6.44
N ARG A 168 16.54 -16.84 7.17
CA ARG A 168 16.35 -18.29 7.21
C ARG A 168 15.99 -18.77 8.60
N GLN A 169 15.10 -19.74 8.66
CA GLN A 169 14.77 -20.48 9.87
C GLN A 169 14.78 -21.98 9.53
N GLN A 170 15.52 -22.76 10.31
CA GLN A 170 15.66 -24.21 10.07
C GLN A 170 16.06 -24.56 8.62
N GLY A 171 16.95 -23.77 8.02
CA GLY A 171 17.43 -23.94 6.64
C GLY A 171 16.48 -23.42 5.55
N LYS A 172 15.25 -23.08 5.87
CA LYS A 172 14.26 -22.56 4.91
C LYS A 172 14.27 -21.04 4.89
N VAL A 173 14.14 -20.44 3.71
CA VAL A 173 13.93 -19.00 3.55
C VAL A 173 12.50 -18.67 4.01
N ILE A 174 12.38 -17.82 5.02
CA ILE A 174 11.10 -17.38 5.57
C ILE A 174 10.77 -15.93 5.20
N ALA A 175 11.77 -15.13 4.86
CA ALA A 175 11.61 -13.79 4.34
C ALA A 175 12.79 -13.43 3.43
N CYS A 176 12.58 -12.47 2.55
CA CYS A 176 13.63 -11.96 1.67
C CYS A 176 13.49 -10.44 1.50
N ARG A 177 14.62 -9.81 1.23
CA ARG A 177 14.74 -8.38 0.95
C ARG A 177 15.43 -8.18 -0.39
N ILE A 178 15.01 -7.21 -1.17
CA ILE A 178 15.60 -6.79 -2.44
C ILE A 178 16.16 -5.39 -2.25
N TRP A 179 16.93 -5.10 -2.92
CA TRP A 179 18.13 -5.02 -3.63
C TRP A 179 19.28 -4.77 -2.64
N VAL A 180 19.70 -5.82 -1.99
CA VAL A 180 20.87 -5.80 -1.07
C VAL A 180 22.12 -5.90 -1.92
N MET A 181 23.07 -5.00 -1.71
CA MET A 181 24.33 -5.02 -2.45
C MET A 181 25.12 -6.31 -2.17
N PRO A 182 25.59 -7.02 -3.21
CA PRO A 182 26.33 -8.26 -3.05
C PRO A 182 27.50 -8.16 -2.07
N GLY A 183 27.58 -9.11 -1.13
CA GLY A 183 28.65 -9.15 -0.12
C GLY A 183 28.51 -8.15 1.02
N THR A 184 27.39 -7.41 1.08
CA THR A 184 27.09 -6.44 2.16
C THR A 184 25.71 -6.70 2.76
N ASN A 185 25.31 -5.87 3.74
CA ASN A 185 23.93 -5.79 4.23
C ASN A 185 23.26 -4.48 3.85
N ASP A 186 23.89 -3.67 3.01
CA ASP A 186 23.40 -2.38 2.62
C ASP A 186 22.50 -2.49 1.40
N PHE A 187 21.52 -1.61 1.31
CA PHE A 187 20.62 -1.56 0.16
C PHE A 187 21.18 -0.66 -0.93
N ALA A 188 20.91 -1.04 -2.17
CA ALA A 188 21.17 -0.17 -3.31
C ALA A 188 20.28 1.07 -3.25
N GLU A 189 20.85 2.25 -3.47
CA GLU A 189 20.11 3.52 -3.53
C GLU A 189 19.12 3.56 -4.72
N THR A 190 19.45 2.85 -5.77
CA THR A 190 18.64 2.74 -7.00
C THR A 190 18.54 1.27 -7.39
N CYS A 191 17.41 0.89 -7.97
CA CYS A 191 17.23 -0.48 -8.47
C CYS A 191 18.37 -0.88 -9.42
N PRO A 192 19.12 -1.98 -9.14
CA PRO A 192 20.26 -2.41 -9.96
C PRO A 192 19.87 -2.83 -11.38
N TRP A 193 18.60 -3.07 -11.63
CA TRP A 193 18.04 -3.51 -12.92
C TRP A 193 17.47 -2.36 -13.75
N LEU A 194 17.66 -1.12 -13.31
CA LEU A 194 17.27 0.05 -14.06
C LEU A 194 18.36 0.40 -15.08
N ALA A 195 18.01 0.40 -16.34
CA ALA A 195 18.88 0.86 -17.42
C ALA A 195 18.19 1.96 -18.25
N LEU A 196 18.97 2.72 -18.97
CA LEU A 196 18.45 3.61 -20.02
C LEU A 196 18.23 2.81 -21.30
N SER A 197 17.18 3.13 -22.04
CA SER A 197 17.00 2.61 -23.40
C SER A 197 18.13 3.09 -24.32
N PRO A 198 18.39 2.42 -25.45
CA PRO A 198 19.46 2.82 -26.37
C PRO A 198 19.38 4.27 -26.85
N ASP A 199 18.17 4.81 -26.99
CA ASP A 199 17.89 6.21 -27.34
C ASP A 199 17.97 7.17 -26.15
N GLN A 200 18.26 6.67 -24.94
CA GLN A 200 18.35 7.40 -23.67
C GLN A 200 17.09 8.19 -23.26
N ASN A 201 15.97 7.99 -23.94
CA ASN A 201 14.72 8.72 -23.66
C ASN A 201 13.82 8.03 -22.63
N ARG A 202 14.08 6.75 -22.34
CA ARG A 202 13.25 5.93 -21.46
C ARG A 202 14.10 5.09 -20.54
N CYS A 203 13.51 4.74 -19.40
CA CYS A 203 14.09 3.78 -18.48
C CYS A 203 13.49 2.40 -18.71
N VAL A 204 14.34 1.39 -18.77
CA VAL A 204 13.93 0.00 -18.94
C VAL A 204 14.37 -0.84 -17.75
N CYS A 205 13.56 -1.82 -17.41
CA CYS A 205 13.93 -2.82 -16.40
C CYS A 205 14.53 -4.02 -17.13
N THR A 206 15.81 -4.33 -16.88
CA THR A 206 16.52 -5.42 -17.58
C THR A 206 16.03 -6.81 -17.16
N ILE A 207 15.27 -6.89 -16.05
CA ILE A 207 14.60 -8.12 -15.60
C ILE A 207 13.07 -7.99 -15.66
N HIS A 208 12.53 -7.25 -16.64
CA HIS A 208 11.11 -6.90 -16.71
C HIS A 208 10.16 -8.07 -16.44
N ASP A 209 10.40 -9.23 -17.07
CA ASP A 209 9.55 -10.40 -16.93
C ASP A 209 9.78 -11.18 -15.63
N LEU A 210 10.91 -10.92 -14.97
CA LEU A 210 11.32 -11.53 -13.71
C LEU A 210 11.24 -10.58 -12.52
N ARG A 211 10.61 -9.43 -12.70
CA ARG A 211 10.40 -8.46 -11.62
C ARG A 211 9.77 -9.11 -10.39
N PRO A 212 10.16 -8.71 -9.17
CA PRO A 212 9.47 -9.13 -7.95
C PRO A 212 8.01 -8.69 -7.97
N THR A 213 7.21 -9.39 -7.18
CA THR A 213 5.75 -9.16 -7.11
C THR A 213 5.41 -7.71 -6.85
N ILE A 214 6.12 -7.04 -5.93
CA ILE A 214 5.88 -5.63 -5.62
C ILE A 214 6.02 -4.72 -6.84
N CYS A 215 7.04 -4.96 -7.69
CA CYS A 215 7.24 -4.18 -8.91
C CYS A 215 6.20 -4.49 -10.00
N ARG A 216 5.69 -5.73 -10.04
CA ARG A 216 4.62 -6.11 -10.98
C ARG A 216 3.27 -5.53 -10.60
N GLN A 217 3.04 -5.37 -9.30
CA GLN A 217 1.80 -4.83 -8.74
C GLN A 217 1.78 -3.29 -8.68
N TYR A 218 2.94 -2.65 -8.85
CA TYR A 218 3.01 -1.19 -8.84
C TYR A 218 2.53 -0.57 -10.16
N PRO A 219 1.82 0.54 -10.10
CA PRO A 219 1.08 1.03 -8.94
C PRO A 219 -0.20 0.22 -8.78
N GLY A 220 -0.56 -0.12 -7.56
CA GLY A 220 -1.74 -0.93 -7.25
C GLY A 220 -3.07 -0.17 -7.40
N SER A 221 -3.01 1.17 -7.40
CA SER A 221 -4.18 2.05 -7.55
C SER A 221 -3.75 3.39 -8.13
N ARG A 222 -4.72 4.15 -8.66
CA ARG A 222 -4.49 5.52 -9.14
C ARG A 222 -4.03 6.46 -8.02
N LYS A 223 -4.56 6.30 -6.80
CA LYS A 223 -4.06 7.03 -5.62
C LYS A 223 -2.57 6.77 -5.41
N HIS A 224 -2.16 5.49 -5.40
CA HIS A 224 -0.76 5.13 -5.19
C HIS A 224 0.14 5.73 -6.28
N ALA A 225 -0.28 5.66 -7.54
CA ALA A 225 0.45 6.28 -8.64
C ALA A 225 0.65 7.78 -8.44
N ARG A 226 -0.41 8.53 -8.10
CA ARG A 226 -0.35 9.98 -7.85
C ARG A 226 0.53 10.32 -6.65
N MET A 227 0.35 9.63 -5.52
CA MET A 227 1.12 9.89 -4.29
C MET A 227 2.62 9.62 -4.46
N THR A 228 2.97 8.68 -5.33
CA THR A 228 4.37 8.35 -5.65
C THR A 228 4.91 9.10 -6.88
N GLY A 229 4.09 9.97 -7.48
CA GLY A 229 4.48 10.79 -8.63
C GLY A 229 4.74 9.97 -9.89
N CYS A 230 3.99 8.89 -10.12
CA CYS A 230 4.07 8.12 -11.35
C CYS A 230 3.59 8.94 -12.54
N GLY A 231 4.39 8.99 -13.61
CA GLY A 231 4.06 9.73 -14.84
C GLY A 231 3.09 8.99 -15.79
N GLY A 232 2.60 7.81 -15.40
CA GLY A 232 1.66 7.01 -16.20
C GLY A 232 0.18 7.24 -15.86
N VAL A 233 -0.14 8.23 -15.01
CA VAL A 233 -1.50 8.58 -14.58
C VAL A 233 -1.76 10.06 -14.72
#